data_db944c44c05491c980f9a4f8fff87dcf
#
_entry.id   db944c44c05491c980f9a4f8fff87dcf
#
_cell.length_a   1.000
_cell.length_b   1.000
_cell.length_c   1.000
_cell.angle_alpha   90.00
_cell.angle_beta   90.00
_cell.angle_gamma   90.00
#
_symmetry.space_group_name_H-M   'P 1'
#
loop_
_entity.id
_entity.type
_entity.pdbx_description
1 polymer ?
#
loop_
_entity_poly.entity_id
_entity_poly.type
_entity_poly.pdbx_seq_one_letter_code
_entity_poly.pdbx_strand_id
1 'polypeptide(L)'
;MNITIVNQQGHNFGDEAAGAGLLNRILQYEEVENVTVLYASDSILPITDSRIIHKPDISLKNVGLKNLITYYLFGSKIVKNKKLNEWIRIINNSDIIFVSPCGASIGIYKDYRYLLRLLIVVKEKKIPVFHYNTINSSKSIIFDSIAKYILNRSDVNVREKKSKLYLDSIGIESTLGTDSAFLLSPL
;
A
#
# COMPACT_ATOMS: atom_id res chain seq x y z
N MET A 1 -4.03 18.18 5.25
CA MET A 1 -3.14 17.03 5.09
C MET A 1 -3.64 16.14 3.96
N ASN A 2 -2.73 15.73 3.05
CA ASN A 2 -3.03 14.85 1.91
C ASN A 2 -2.60 13.41 2.20
N ILE A 3 -3.51 12.47 2.13
CA ILE A 3 -3.25 11.06 2.39
C ILE A 3 -3.41 10.25 1.10
N THR A 4 -2.57 9.25 0.90
CA THR A 4 -2.75 8.28 -0.17
C THR A 4 -2.82 6.87 0.40
N ILE A 5 -3.83 6.10 -0.01
CA ILE A 5 -3.94 4.66 0.25
C ILE A 5 -3.53 3.93 -1.02
N VAL A 6 -2.44 3.17 -0.98
CA VAL A 6 -1.94 2.37 -2.11
C VAL A 6 -2.34 0.91 -1.99
N ASN A 7 -2.37 0.22 -3.13
CA ASN A 7 -2.64 -1.23 -3.19
C ASN A 7 -4.03 -1.64 -2.64
N GLN A 8 -5.05 -0.76 -2.70
CA GLN A 8 -6.40 -1.16 -2.30
C GLN A 8 -6.89 -2.30 -3.19
N GLN A 9 -7.15 -3.44 -2.56
CA GLN A 9 -7.72 -4.61 -3.23
C GLN A 9 -9.26 -4.52 -3.24
N GLY A 10 -9.88 -5.13 -4.24
CA GLY A 10 -11.31 -5.34 -4.35
C GLY A 10 -11.60 -6.78 -4.75
N HIS A 11 -12.87 -7.11 -4.96
CA HIS A 11 -13.38 -8.47 -5.23
C HIS A 11 -13.17 -9.47 -4.07
N ASN A 12 -12.82 -8.97 -2.88
CA ASN A 12 -12.71 -9.72 -1.65
C ASN A 12 -13.34 -8.89 -0.53
N PHE A 13 -14.50 -9.33 -0.02
CA PHE A 13 -15.25 -8.60 1.00
C PHE A 13 -14.43 -8.27 2.25
N GLY A 14 -13.49 -9.15 2.65
CA GLY A 14 -12.60 -8.91 3.78
C GLY A 14 -11.65 -7.73 3.54
N ASP A 15 -11.02 -7.68 2.38
CA ASP A 15 -10.10 -6.60 2.02
C ASP A 15 -10.84 -5.28 1.76
N GLU A 16 -12.08 -5.35 1.20
CA GLU A 16 -12.94 -4.18 1.05
C GLU A 16 -13.40 -3.63 2.39
N ALA A 17 -13.86 -4.50 3.32
CA ALA A 17 -14.26 -4.09 4.66
C ALA A 17 -13.10 -3.48 5.44
N ALA A 18 -11.92 -4.09 5.37
CA ALA A 18 -10.74 -3.57 6.04
C ALA A 18 -10.28 -2.21 5.46
N GLY A 19 -10.31 -2.07 4.12
CA GLY A 19 -10.02 -0.81 3.44
C GLY A 19 -11.02 0.29 3.77
N ALA A 20 -12.32 -0.06 3.83
CA ALA A 20 -13.38 0.86 4.22
C ALA A 20 -13.25 1.29 5.69
N GLY A 21 -12.89 0.36 6.60
CA GLY A 21 -12.61 0.67 8.00
C GLY A 21 -11.46 1.66 8.16
N LEU A 22 -10.35 1.45 7.44
CA LEU A 22 -9.23 2.40 7.40
C LEU A 22 -9.68 3.76 6.88
N LEU A 23 -10.38 3.81 5.74
CA LEU A 23 -10.81 5.05 5.11
C LEU A 23 -11.77 5.84 6.01
N ASN A 24 -12.76 5.17 6.62
CA ASN A 24 -13.68 5.79 7.58
C ASN A 24 -12.93 6.38 8.78
N ARG A 25 -11.90 5.68 9.27
CA ARG A 25 -11.09 6.17 10.39
C ARG A 25 -10.29 7.42 10.01
N ILE A 26 -9.69 7.43 8.81
CA ILE A 26 -8.95 8.59 8.29
C ILE A 26 -9.87 9.82 8.18
N LEU A 27 -11.09 9.64 7.69
CA LEU A 27 -12.05 10.73 7.46
C LEU A 27 -12.59 11.38 8.75
N GLN A 28 -12.37 10.76 9.92
CA GLN A 28 -12.73 11.34 11.22
C GLN A 28 -11.77 12.47 11.66
N TYR A 29 -10.61 12.61 11.02
CA TYR A 29 -9.65 13.67 11.34
C TYR A 29 -9.93 14.92 10.50
N GLU A 30 -10.13 16.05 11.16
CA GLU A 30 -10.45 17.34 10.50
C GLU A 30 -9.29 17.88 9.67
N GLU A 31 -8.06 17.54 10.04
CA GLU A 31 -6.85 17.96 9.33
C GLU A 31 -6.67 17.28 7.95
N VAL A 32 -7.49 16.27 7.65
CA VAL A 32 -7.44 15.56 6.36
C VAL A 32 -8.21 16.37 5.31
N GLU A 33 -7.47 16.88 4.34
CA GLU A 33 -8.02 17.64 3.21
C GLU A 33 -8.42 16.73 2.04
N ASN A 34 -7.53 15.79 1.70
CA ASN A 34 -7.76 14.87 0.58
C ASN A 34 -7.26 13.46 0.90
N VAL A 35 -8.00 12.45 0.47
CA VAL A 35 -7.62 11.05 0.51
C VAL A 35 -7.67 10.46 -0.89
N THR A 36 -6.52 10.20 -1.48
CA THR A 36 -6.45 9.48 -2.76
C THR A 36 -6.37 7.98 -2.51
N VAL A 37 -7.36 7.23 -2.99
CA VAL A 37 -7.38 5.77 -2.92
C VAL A 37 -7.00 5.17 -4.26
N LEU A 38 -5.90 4.41 -4.30
CA LEU A 38 -5.35 3.77 -5.50
C LEU A 38 -5.76 2.29 -5.52
N TYR A 39 -6.64 1.95 -6.45
CA TYR A 39 -7.26 0.62 -6.55
C TYR A 39 -6.45 -0.31 -7.46
N ALA A 40 -6.00 -1.41 -6.91
CA ALA A 40 -5.32 -2.47 -7.65
C ALA A 40 -6.30 -3.36 -8.47
N SER A 41 -7.60 -3.20 -8.27
CA SER A 41 -8.71 -3.84 -8.96
C SER A 41 -9.73 -2.82 -9.45
N ASP A 42 -10.72 -3.25 -10.22
CA ASP A 42 -11.79 -2.38 -10.73
C ASP A 42 -12.90 -2.09 -9.69
N SER A 43 -12.88 -2.77 -8.55
CA SER A 43 -13.84 -2.54 -7.44
C SER A 43 -13.45 -1.28 -6.66
N ILE A 44 -14.42 -0.42 -6.40
CA ILE A 44 -14.27 0.84 -5.66
C ILE A 44 -15.02 0.73 -4.35
N LEU A 45 -14.43 1.20 -3.25
CA LEU A 45 -15.06 1.23 -1.93
C LEU A 45 -16.33 2.11 -1.98
N PRO A 46 -17.47 1.64 -1.45
CA PRO A 46 -18.75 2.35 -1.49
C PRO A 46 -18.84 3.44 -0.42
N ILE A 47 -17.82 4.29 -0.32
CA ILE A 47 -17.77 5.41 0.62
C ILE A 47 -17.79 6.70 -0.17
N THR A 48 -18.73 7.58 0.16
CA THR A 48 -18.90 8.88 -0.48
C THR A 48 -18.54 9.98 0.50
N ASP A 49 -17.47 10.72 0.19
CA ASP A 49 -17.05 11.93 0.91
C ASP A 49 -16.34 12.84 -0.11
N SER A 50 -16.55 14.13 -0.05
CA SER A 50 -15.97 15.10 -1.00
C SER A 50 -14.43 15.14 -0.99
N ARG A 51 -13.83 14.68 0.07
CA ARG A 51 -12.36 14.59 0.23
C ARG A 51 -11.74 13.37 -0.46
N ILE A 52 -12.55 12.39 -0.90
CA ILE A 52 -12.04 11.14 -1.48
C ILE A 52 -11.84 11.30 -2.99
N ILE A 53 -10.67 10.88 -3.44
CA ILE A 53 -10.31 10.80 -4.86
C ILE A 53 -10.04 9.33 -5.20
N HIS A 54 -10.96 8.71 -5.91
CA HIS A 54 -10.82 7.33 -6.38
C HIS A 54 -10.03 7.28 -7.68
N LYS A 55 -8.93 6.52 -7.71
CA LYS A 55 -8.11 6.34 -8.92
C LYS A 55 -7.67 4.89 -9.08
N PRO A 56 -7.53 4.40 -10.32
CA PRO A 56 -6.88 3.12 -10.56
C PRO A 56 -5.41 3.20 -10.16
N ASP A 57 -4.90 2.14 -9.53
CA ASP A 57 -3.47 2.01 -9.24
C ASP A 57 -2.68 1.78 -10.53
N ILE A 58 -1.37 2.03 -10.47
CA ILE A 58 -0.53 1.91 -11.65
C ILE A 58 -0.46 0.45 -12.13
N SER A 59 -0.81 0.24 -13.39
CA SER A 59 -0.58 -1.05 -14.06
C SER A 59 0.87 -1.16 -14.52
N LEU A 60 1.67 -1.93 -13.80
CA LEU A 60 3.09 -2.12 -14.13
C LEU A 60 3.31 -2.79 -15.50
N LYS A 61 2.32 -3.54 -16.01
CA LYS A 61 2.34 -4.06 -17.38
C LYS A 61 2.34 -2.92 -18.41
N ASN A 62 1.52 -1.88 -18.18
CA ASN A 62 1.39 -0.74 -19.09
C ASN A 62 2.56 0.24 -18.99
N VAL A 63 3.28 0.24 -17.87
CA VAL A 63 4.51 1.02 -17.72
C VAL A 63 5.65 0.41 -18.51
N GLY A 64 5.77 -0.91 -18.50
CA GLY A 64 6.83 -1.66 -19.17
C GLY A 64 8.16 -1.65 -18.42
N LEU A 65 8.88 -2.76 -18.52
CA LEU A 65 10.13 -2.98 -17.78
C LEU A 65 11.18 -1.90 -18.06
N LYS A 66 11.31 -1.45 -19.34
CA LYS A 66 12.26 -0.39 -19.74
C LYS A 66 12.04 0.91 -18.95
N ASN A 67 10.80 1.35 -18.82
CA ASN A 67 10.51 2.58 -18.07
C ASN A 67 10.77 2.42 -16.58
N LEU A 68 10.49 1.24 -16.01
CA LEU A 68 10.81 0.95 -14.61
C LEU A 68 12.32 0.97 -14.36
N ILE A 69 13.12 0.30 -15.20
CA ILE A 69 14.57 0.31 -15.09
C ILE A 69 15.10 1.75 -15.23
N THR A 70 14.65 2.48 -16.25
CA THR A 70 15.03 3.89 -16.44
C THR A 70 14.70 4.73 -15.22
N TYR A 71 13.52 4.53 -14.64
CA TYR A 71 13.13 5.21 -13.42
C TYR A 71 14.05 4.87 -12.24
N TYR A 72 14.36 3.58 -12.04
CA TYR A 72 15.22 3.16 -10.93
C TYR A 72 16.64 3.69 -11.05
N LEU A 73 17.18 3.78 -12.27
CA LEU A 73 18.55 4.27 -12.50
C LEU A 73 18.65 5.81 -12.51
N PHE A 74 17.70 6.49 -13.14
CA PHE A 74 17.82 7.91 -13.48
C PHE A 74 16.73 8.81 -12.88
N GLY A 75 15.72 8.22 -12.21
CA GLY A 75 14.60 8.95 -11.60
C GLY A 75 13.49 9.34 -12.58
N SER A 76 12.46 9.98 -12.03
CA SER A 76 11.22 10.32 -12.77
C SER A 76 11.42 11.36 -13.88
N LYS A 77 12.44 12.22 -13.77
CA LYS A 77 12.68 13.30 -14.76
C LYS A 77 12.99 12.78 -16.16
N ILE A 78 13.60 11.59 -16.29
CA ILE A 78 14.02 10.99 -17.56
C ILE A 78 12.94 10.06 -18.13
N VAL A 79 12.04 9.58 -17.30
CA VAL A 79 10.99 8.65 -17.73
C VAL A 79 9.89 9.38 -18.50
N LYS A 80 9.62 8.92 -19.74
CA LYS A 80 8.58 9.52 -20.60
C LYS A 80 7.17 8.94 -20.37
N ASN A 81 6.99 7.97 -19.47
CA ASN A 81 5.70 7.34 -19.23
C ASN A 81 4.82 8.26 -18.36
N LYS A 82 3.78 8.84 -18.97
CA LYS A 82 2.87 9.80 -18.31
C LYS A 82 2.17 9.20 -17.09
N LYS A 83 1.72 7.93 -17.17
CA LYS A 83 1.01 7.26 -16.06
C LYS A 83 1.94 7.04 -14.85
N LEU A 84 3.18 6.62 -15.09
CA LEU A 84 4.17 6.46 -14.02
C LEU A 84 4.49 7.82 -13.38
N ASN A 85 4.69 8.86 -14.18
CA ASN A 85 4.97 10.20 -13.66
C ASN A 85 3.79 10.79 -12.87
N GLU A 86 2.54 10.57 -13.31
CA GLU A 86 1.34 10.98 -12.56
C GLU A 86 1.28 10.25 -11.21
N TRP A 87 1.51 8.93 -11.20
CA TRP A 87 1.51 8.13 -9.99
C TRP A 87 2.59 8.60 -9.00
N ILE A 88 3.82 8.83 -9.49
CA ILE A 88 4.92 9.36 -8.67
C ILE A 88 4.56 10.74 -8.11
N ARG A 89 3.89 11.60 -8.89
CA ARG A 89 3.43 12.90 -8.42
C ARG A 89 2.41 12.77 -7.28
N ILE A 90 1.48 11.81 -7.35
CA ILE A 90 0.55 11.53 -6.25
C ILE A 90 1.32 11.14 -4.99
N ILE A 91 2.27 10.20 -5.10
CA ILE A 91 3.09 9.76 -3.98
C ILE A 91 3.88 10.93 -3.37
N ASN A 92 4.51 11.76 -4.20
CA ASN A 92 5.31 12.88 -3.73
C ASN A 92 4.50 13.98 -3.03
N ASN A 93 3.24 14.18 -3.46
CA ASN A 93 2.33 15.17 -2.87
C ASN A 93 1.61 14.64 -1.62
N SER A 94 1.81 13.39 -1.23
CA SER A 94 1.19 12.81 -0.03
C SER A 94 2.02 13.10 1.21
N ASP A 95 1.34 13.51 2.28
CA ASP A 95 1.94 13.66 3.61
C ASP A 95 2.10 12.29 4.27
N ILE A 96 1.08 11.43 4.15
CA ILE A 96 1.07 10.06 4.67
C ILE A 96 0.67 9.09 3.55
N ILE A 97 1.34 7.93 3.50
CA ILE A 97 1.02 6.87 2.55
C ILE A 97 0.68 5.60 3.33
N PHE A 98 -0.60 5.26 3.38
CA PHE A 98 -1.05 3.99 3.90
C PHE A 98 -0.98 2.90 2.84
N VAL A 99 -0.55 1.72 3.28
CA VAL A 99 -0.67 0.50 2.50
C VAL A 99 -1.98 -0.16 2.92
N SER A 100 -2.90 -0.29 1.98
CA SER A 100 -4.22 -0.84 2.27
C SER A 100 -4.12 -2.17 3.02
N PRO A 101 -4.93 -2.36 4.07
CA PRO A 101 -4.99 -3.64 4.76
C PRO A 101 -5.47 -4.72 3.79
N CYS A 102 -4.72 -5.79 3.69
CA CYS A 102 -5.03 -6.89 2.80
C CYS A 102 -4.50 -8.21 3.35
N GLY A 103 -4.92 -9.31 2.72
CA GLY A 103 -4.41 -10.64 2.98
C GLY A 103 -2.91 -10.78 2.67
N ALA A 104 -2.42 -12.00 2.47
CA ALA A 104 -1.00 -12.33 2.39
C ALA A 104 -0.35 -11.96 1.03
N SER A 105 -0.49 -10.71 0.56
CA SER A 105 0.22 -10.19 -0.63
C SER A 105 1.73 -10.26 -0.43
N ILE A 106 2.21 -9.91 0.79
CA ILE A 106 3.57 -10.27 1.25
C ILE A 106 3.45 -11.59 1.99
N GLY A 107 3.66 -12.69 1.26
CA GLY A 107 3.53 -14.04 1.77
C GLY A 107 3.20 -15.02 0.66
N ILE A 108 2.19 -15.86 0.89
CA ILE A 108 1.84 -16.98 0.01
C ILE A 108 1.48 -16.56 -1.43
N TYR A 109 0.92 -15.36 -1.63
CA TYR A 109 0.53 -14.89 -2.96
C TYR A 109 1.70 -14.36 -3.79
N LYS A 110 2.85 -14.00 -3.18
CA LYS A 110 4.05 -13.50 -3.87
C LYS A 110 3.73 -12.40 -4.88
N ASP A 111 2.94 -11.41 -4.47
CA ASP A 111 2.51 -10.35 -5.38
C ASP A 111 3.66 -9.37 -5.66
N TYR A 112 4.44 -9.66 -6.71
CA TYR A 112 5.53 -8.77 -7.16
C TYR A 112 5.05 -7.39 -7.58
N ARG A 113 3.80 -7.25 -8.07
CA ARG A 113 3.27 -5.93 -8.47
C ARG A 113 3.03 -5.07 -7.24
N TYR A 114 2.51 -5.68 -6.18
CA TYR A 114 2.36 -5.05 -4.88
C TYR A 114 3.71 -4.54 -4.35
N LEU A 115 4.76 -5.38 -4.35
CA LEU A 115 6.08 -4.98 -3.89
C LEU A 115 6.71 -3.89 -4.77
N LEU A 116 6.57 -3.96 -6.10
CA LEU A 116 7.15 -2.98 -7.00
C LEU A 116 6.56 -1.58 -6.81
N ARG A 117 5.25 -1.47 -6.50
CA ARG A 117 4.64 -0.19 -6.14
C ARG A 117 5.25 0.36 -4.84
N LEU A 118 5.40 -0.47 -3.83
CA LEU A 118 6.01 -0.07 -2.56
C LEU A 118 7.50 0.29 -2.69
N LEU A 119 8.24 -0.39 -3.58
CA LEU A 119 9.61 0.00 -3.91
C LEU A 119 9.66 1.42 -4.50
N ILE A 120 8.69 1.82 -5.33
CA ILE A 120 8.63 3.19 -5.85
C ILE A 120 8.37 4.17 -4.70
N VAL A 121 7.43 3.86 -3.78
CA VAL A 121 7.17 4.69 -2.60
C VAL A 121 8.45 4.92 -1.78
N VAL A 122 9.17 3.84 -1.47
CA VAL A 122 10.43 3.90 -0.71
C VAL A 122 11.52 4.65 -1.49
N LYS A 123 11.58 4.50 -2.83
CA LYS A 123 12.54 5.23 -3.68
C LYS A 123 12.28 6.73 -3.67
N GLU A 124 11.03 7.15 -3.64
CA GLU A 124 10.64 8.56 -3.47
C GLU A 124 10.83 9.08 -2.02
N LYS A 125 11.52 8.31 -1.18
CA LYS A 125 11.83 8.64 0.22
C LYS A 125 10.60 8.87 1.10
N LYS A 126 9.48 8.24 0.74
CA LYS A 126 8.28 8.18 1.56
C LYS A 126 8.31 6.92 2.42
N ILE A 127 7.68 7.00 3.60
CA ILE A 127 7.56 5.89 4.54
C ILE A 127 6.18 5.26 4.34
N PRO A 128 6.09 4.02 3.80
CA PRO A 128 4.82 3.31 3.74
C PRO A 128 4.36 2.92 5.15
N VAL A 129 3.11 3.19 5.48
CA VAL A 129 2.49 2.76 6.73
C VAL A 129 1.61 1.55 6.44
N PHE A 130 2.06 0.37 6.82
CA PHE A 130 1.26 -0.86 6.73
C PHE A 130 0.21 -0.84 7.84
N HIS A 131 -1.06 -0.85 7.45
CA HIS A 131 -2.16 -0.74 8.39
C HIS A 131 -2.84 -2.10 8.59
N TYR A 132 -2.34 -2.86 9.58
CA TYR A 132 -2.86 -4.17 10.00
C TYR A 132 -2.90 -5.22 8.87
N ASN A 133 -1.81 -5.29 8.12
CA ASN A 133 -1.66 -6.28 7.05
C ASN A 133 -1.28 -7.66 7.58
N THR A 134 -1.62 -8.71 6.82
CA THR A 134 -1.05 -10.05 7.00
C THR A 134 0.27 -10.13 6.26
N ILE A 135 1.38 -10.42 6.96
CA ILE A 135 2.73 -10.50 6.40
C ILE A 135 3.39 -11.80 6.85
N ASN A 136 3.85 -12.62 5.89
CA ASN A 136 4.49 -13.88 6.14
C ASN A 136 5.59 -14.17 5.11
N SER A 137 6.42 -15.20 5.35
CA SER A 137 7.35 -15.67 4.33
C SER A 137 6.64 -16.21 3.10
N SER A 138 7.15 -15.85 1.93
CA SER A 138 6.70 -16.37 0.64
C SER A 138 7.39 -17.68 0.26
N LYS A 139 8.42 -18.09 1.01
CA LYS A 139 9.36 -19.16 0.67
C LYS A 139 10.15 -18.88 -0.63
N SER A 140 10.26 -17.64 -1.04
CA SER A 140 11.08 -17.20 -2.17
C SER A 140 12.12 -16.20 -1.66
N ILE A 141 13.40 -16.59 -1.72
CA ILE A 141 14.51 -15.77 -1.21
C ILE A 141 14.49 -14.36 -1.86
N ILE A 142 14.28 -14.29 -3.18
CA ILE A 142 14.26 -13.01 -3.91
C ILE A 142 13.10 -12.15 -3.44
N PHE A 143 11.88 -12.71 -3.39
CA PHE A 143 10.69 -11.96 -2.97
C PHE A 143 10.83 -11.48 -1.52
N ASP A 144 11.23 -12.37 -0.62
CA ASP A 144 11.37 -12.07 0.81
C ASP A 144 12.49 -11.04 1.07
N SER A 145 13.58 -11.05 0.26
CA SER A 145 14.64 -10.03 0.35
C SER A 145 14.13 -8.64 -0.06
N ILE A 146 13.35 -8.56 -1.14
CA ILE A 146 12.74 -7.29 -1.57
C ILE A 146 11.72 -6.82 -0.52
N ALA A 147 10.88 -7.73 -0.02
CA ALA A 147 9.91 -7.42 1.02
C ALA A 147 10.62 -6.89 2.29
N LYS A 148 11.67 -7.56 2.74
CA LYS A 148 12.47 -7.11 3.89
C LYS A 148 13.07 -5.72 3.68
N TYR A 149 13.59 -5.43 2.49
CA TYR A 149 14.12 -4.09 2.16
C TYR A 149 13.05 -2.99 2.30
N ILE A 150 11.83 -3.26 1.85
CA ILE A 150 10.68 -2.34 1.97
C ILE A 150 10.27 -2.18 3.44
N LEU A 151 10.05 -3.29 4.13
CA LEU A 151 9.58 -3.33 5.52
C LEU A 151 10.54 -2.63 6.49
N ASN A 152 11.86 -2.74 6.28
CA ASN A 152 12.86 -1.98 7.05
C ASN A 152 12.77 -0.44 6.89
N ARG A 153 11.96 0.04 5.92
CA ARG A 153 11.77 1.47 5.61
C ARG A 153 10.32 1.89 5.75
N SER A 154 9.55 1.09 6.46
CA SER A 154 8.12 1.26 6.64
C SER A 154 7.75 1.30 8.12
N ASP A 155 6.64 1.92 8.45
CA ASP A 155 5.93 1.69 9.70
C ASP A 155 5.03 0.47 9.52
N VAL A 156 5.21 -0.57 10.36
CA VAL A 156 4.59 -1.86 10.13
C VAL A 156 3.66 -2.25 11.26
N ASN A 157 2.36 -2.24 10.97
CA ASN A 157 1.32 -2.69 11.88
C ASN A 157 0.65 -3.94 11.29
N VAL A 158 0.57 -5.01 12.07
CA VAL A 158 0.00 -6.29 11.66
C VAL A 158 -1.17 -6.70 12.54
N ARG A 159 -2.11 -7.46 11.95
CA ARG A 159 -3.37 -7.86 12.62
C ARG A 159 -3.31 -9.23 13.31
N GLU A 160 -2.24 -9.98 13.13
CA GLU A 160 -2.16 -11.35 13.65
C GLU A 160 -0.79 -11.68 14.25
N LYS A 161 -0.83 -12.49 15.31
CA LYS A 161 0.37 -12.91 16.04
C LYS A 161 1.38 -13.65 15.16
N LYS A 162 0.92 -14.41 14.15
CA LYS A 162 1.79 -15.15 13.23
C LYS A 162 2.66 -14.20 12.40
N SER A 163 2.06 -13.11 11.88
CA SER A 163 2.80 -12.08 11.15
C SER A 163 3.80 -11.36 12.04
N LYS A 164 3.42 -11.03 13.29
CA LYS A 164 4.33 -10.42 14.27
C LYS A 164 5.54 -11.31 14.54
N LEU A 165 5.33 -12.60 14.82
CA LEU A 165 6.42 -13.56 15.06
C LEU A 165 7.35 -13.73 13.85
N TYR A 166 6.78 -13.74 12.64
CA TYR A 166 7.60 -13.78 11.42
C TYR A 166 8.47 -12.51 11.30
N LEU A 167 7.90 -11.34 11.47
CA LEU A 167 8.64 -10.07 11.39
C LEU A 167 9.75 -9.99 12.43
N ASP A 168 9.47 -10.38 13.68
CA ASP A 168 10.49 -10.46 14.74
C ASP A 168 11.63 -11.40 14.36
N SER A 169 11.32 -12.55 13.74
CA SER A 169 12.35 -13.53 13.32
C SER A 169 13.29 -13.02 12.24
N ILE A 170 12.87 -12.02 11.46
CA ILE A 170 13.68 -11.38 10.41
C ILE A 170 14.21 -10.00 10.81
N GLY A 171 13.99 -9.59 12.08
CA GLY A 171 14.50 -8.34 12.64
C GLY A 171 13.75 -7.09 12.18
N ILE A 172 12.46 -7.19 11.87
CA ILE A 172 11.58 -6.06 11.53
C ILE A 172 10.76 -5.67 12.75
N GLU A 173 10.91 -4.43 13.19
CA GLU A 173 10.05 -3.86 14.23
C GLU A 173 8.62 -3.71 13.71
N SER A 174 7.64 -4.12 14.51
CA SER A 174 6.23 -4.02 14.13
C SER A 174 5.30 -3.97 15.34
N THR A 175 4.11 -3.43 15.14
CA THR A 175 3.05 -3.37 16.14
C THR A 175 1.97 -4.40 15.84
N LEU A 176 1.48 -5.10 16.87
CA LEU A 176 0.33 -6.01 16.74
C LEU A 176 -0.94 -5.26 17.15
N GLY A 177 -1.94 -5.29 16.29
CA GLY A 177 -3.26 -4.74 16.58
C GLY A 177 -4.37 -5.65 16.05
N THR A 178 -5.52 -5.07 15.72
CA THR A 178 -6.71 -5.77 15.22
C THR A 178 -6.99 -5.36 13.78
N ASP A 179 -7.78 -6.20 13.08
CA ASP A 179 -8.21 -5.91 11.72
C ASP A 179 -9.03 -4.61 11.65
N SER A 180 -8.71 -3.75 10.69
CA SER A 180 -9.43 -2.48 10.49
C SER A 180 -10.90 -2.66 10.08
N ALA A 181 -11.31 -3.83 9.63
CA ALA A 181 -12.72 -4.12 9.40
C ALA A 181 -13.57 -3.94 10.66
N PHE A 182 -13.01 -4.13 11.87
CA PHE A 182 -13.70 -3.85 13.13
C PHE A 182 -13.94 -2.36 13.40
N LEU A 183 -13.37 -1.46 12.61
CA LEU A 183 -13.65 -0.03 12.67
C LEU A 183 -14.92 0.38 11.91
N LEU A 184 -15.54 -0.56 11.18
CA LEU A 184 -16.84 -0.33 10.55
C LEU A 184 -17.92 -0.37 11.62
N SER A 185 -18.75 0.68 11.66
CA SER A 185 -19.97 0.66 12.46
C SER A 185 -20.93 -0.39 11.91
N PRO A 186 -21.64 -1.16 12.75
CA PRO A 186 -22.74 -1.99 12.28
C PRO A 186 -23.76 -1.12 11.51
N LEU A 187 -24.30 -1.65 10.42
CA LEU A 187 -25.40 -1.04 9.68
C LEU A 187 -26.68 -1.06 10.52
#